data_def7c726ff119d2d925b14f4e1e05eb9
#
_entry.id   def7c726ff119d2d925b14f4e1e05eb9
#
_cell.length_a   1.000
_cell.length_b   1.000
_cell.length_c   1.000
_cell.angle_alpha   90.00
_cell.angle_beta   90.00
_cell.angle_gamma   90.00
#
_symmetry.space_group_name_H-M   'P 1'
#
loop_
_entity.id
_entity.type
_entity.pdbx_description
1 polymer ?
#
loop_
_entity_poly.entity_id
_entity_poly.type
_entity_poly.pdbx_seq_one_letter_code
_entity_poly.pdbx_strand_id
1 'polypeptide(L)' 'MPMPPPKASTESPRDRQVFHEMGQIVRALEAQGPQALDDLAELVGATYWESGRFDRAMAFAAADGLVVAGADDRWQAV' A
#
# COMPACT_ATOMS: atom_id res chain seq x y z
N MET A 1 0.78 37.85 11.45
CA MET A 1 1.85 37.21 10.72
C MET A 1 1.24 36.23 9.72
N PRO A 2 1.44 36.43 8.43
CA PRO A 2 0.86 35.48 7.49
C PRO A 2 1.48 34.10 7.75
N MET A 3 0.66 33.12 7.89
CA MET A 3 1.13 31.76 7.92
C MET A 3 1.88 31.47 6.63
N PRO A 4 3.07 30.86 6.72
CA PRO A 4 3.70 30.40 5.50
C PRO A 4 2.69 29.53 4.77
N PRO A 5 2.60 29.62 3.43
CA PRO A 5 1.74 28.73 2.70
C PRO A 5 2.06 27.31 3.16
N PRO A 6 1.06 26.45 3.35
CA PRO A 6 1.33 25.09 3.67
C PRO A 6 2.37 24.63 2.66
N LYS A 7 3.42 24.04 3.12
CA LYS A 7 4.42 23.46 2.23
C LYS A 7 3.64 22.81 1.12
N ALA A 8 3.80 23.36 -0.09
CA ALA A 8 3.30 22.67 -1.24
C ALA A 8 3.65 21.22 -0.98
N SER A 9 2.62 20.44 -0.73
CA SER A 9 2.87 19.07 -0.38
C SER A 9 3.78 18.56 -1.50
N THR A 10 4.93 18.10 -1.14
CA THR A 10 5.80 17.43 -2.08
C THR A 10 5.13 16.18 -2.61
N GLU A 11 3.91 15.90 -2.13
CA GLU A 11 3.12 14.79 -2.60
C GLU A 11 2.51 15.13 -3.94
N SER A 12 3.00 14.47 -4.98
CA SER A 12 2.38 14.49 -6.29
C SER A 12 1.07 13.70 -6.22
N PRO A 13 0.14 13.88 -7.17
CA PRO A 13 -1.05 13.03 -7.27
C PRO A 13 -0.70 11.54 -7.30
N ARG A 14 0.47 11.22 -7.85
CA ARG A 14 0.97 9.85 -7.89
C ARG A 14 1.27 9.31 -6.48
N ASP A 15 1.84 10.13 -5.61
CA ASP A 15 2.15 9.74 -4.24
C ASP A 15 0.88 9.51 -3.43
N ARG A 16 -0.12 10.34 -3.61
CA ARG A 16 -1.43 10.15 -2.96
C ARG A 16 -2.07 8.83 -3.37
N GLN A 17 -1.92 8.48 -4.64
CA GLN A 17 -2.45 7.24 -5.16
C GLN A 17 -1.74 6.04 -4.56
N VAL A 18 -0.43 6.10 -4.41
CA VAL A 18 0.33 5.05 -3.76
C VAL A 18 -0.12 4.89 -2.30
N PHE A 19 -0.27 5.97 -1.57
CA PHE A 19 -0.75 5.91 -0.19
C PHE A 19 -2.14 5.31 -0.09
N HIS A 20 -3.01 5.64 -1.02
CA HIS A 20 -4.35 5.06 -1.06
C HIS A 20 -4.29 3.56 -1.29
N GLU A 21 -3.46 3.14 -2.23
CA GLU A 21 -3.26 1.72 -2.55
C GLU A 21 -2.65 0.96 -1.38
N MET A 22 -1.65 1.55 -0.71
CA MET A 22 -1.07 0.98 0.51
C MET A 22 -2.14 0.77 1.58
N GLY A 23 -3.00 1.76 1.76
CA GLY A 23 -4.10 1.66 2.71
C GLY A 23 -5.07 0.53 2.38
N GLN A 24 -5.36 0.33 1.10
CA GLN A 24 -6.21 -0.78 0.67
C GLN A 24 -5.58 -2.13 0.98
N ILE A 25 -4.27 -2.25 0.74
CA ILE A 25 -3.52 -3.48 1.03
C ILE A 25 -3.55 -3.78 2.53
N VAL A 26 -3.25 -2.79 3.35
CA VAL A 26 -3.23 -2.96 4.81
C VAL A 26 -4.61 -3.38 5.32
N ARG A 27 -5.66 -2.70 4.87
CA ARG A 27 -7.02 -3.03 5.30
C ARG A 27 -7.44 -4.43 4.87
N ALA A 28 -7.04 -4.86 3.68
CA ALA A 28 -7.33 -6.21 3.22
C ALA A 28 -6.65 -7.25 4.11
N LEU A 29 -5.40 -7.02 4.47
CA LEU A 29 -4.67 -7.93 5.35
C LEU A 29 -5.24 -7.94 6.77
N GLU A 30 -5.66 -6.79 7.28
CA GLU A 30 -6.30 -6.72 8.59
C GLU A 30 -7.63 -7.47 8.62
N ALA A 31 -8.40 -7.37 7.55
CA ALA A 31 -9.71 -7.98 7.45
C ALA A 31 -9.65 -9.50 7.18
N GLN A 32 -8.73 -9.92 6.33
CA GLN A 32 -8.67 -11.31 5.85
C GLN A 32 -7.55 -12.13 6.49
N GLY A 33 -6.65 -11.48 7.23
CA GLY A 33 -5.47 -12.13 7.79
C GLY A 33 -4.36 -12.29 6.76
N PRO A 34 -3.32 -13.05 7.09
CA PRO A 34 -2.18 -13.23 6.19
C PRO A 34 -2.59 -13.80 4.83
N GLN A 35 -2.03 -13.24 3.77
CA GLN A 35 -2.36 -13.61 2.39
C GLN A 35 -1.11 -13.78 1.56
N ALA A 36 -1.13 -14.77 0.67
CA ALA A 36 -0.12 -14.87 -0.38
C ALA A 36 -0.25 -13.65 -1.30
N LEU A 37 0.84 -13.29 -1.96
CA LEU A 37 0.86 -12.08 -2.78
C LEU A 37 -0.22 -12.08 -3.87
N ASP A 38 -0.40 -13.20 -4.55
CA ASP A 38 -1.41 -13.33 -5.61
C ASP A 38 -2.83 -13.17 -5.07
N ASP A 39 -3.09 -13.76 -3.92
CA ASP A 39 -4.42 -13.65 -3.28
C ASP A 39 -4.68 -12.23 -2.81
N LEU A 40 -3.66 -11.57 -2.29
CA LEU A 40 -3.77 -10.19 -1.87
C LEU A 40 -4.05 -9.28 -3.06
N ALA A 41 -3.38 -9.52 -4.19
CA ALA A 41 -3.62 -8.76 -5.40
C ALA A 41 -5.09 -8.87 -5.86
N GLU A 42 -5.66 -10.05 -5.78
CA GLU A 42 -7.07 -10.25 -6.10
C GLU A 42 -7.99 -9.53 -5.14
N LEU A 43 -7.69 -9.59 -3.84
CA LEU A 43 -8.52 -8.95 -2.82
C LEU A 43 -8.63 -7.44 -3.00
N VAL A 44 -7.56 -6.80 -3.42
CA VAL A 44 -7.55 -5.34 -3.61
C VAL A 44 -7.92 -4.92 -5.04
N GLY A 45 -8.13 -5.88 -5.94
CA GLY A 45 -8.47 -5.57 -7.33
C GLY A 45 -7.27 -5.09 -8.15
N ALA A 46 -6.07 -5.50 -7.78
CA ALA A 46 -4.84 -5.04 -8.43
C ALA A 46 -4.74 -5.41 -9.90
N THR A 47 -5.52 -6.39 -10.35
CA THR A 47 -5.59 -6.77 -11.76
C THR A 47 -6.12 -5.62 -12.63
N TYR A 48 -6.85 -4.69 -12.04
CA TYR A 48 -7.38 -3.51 -12.72
C TYR A 48 -6.47 -2.30 -12.61
N TRP A 49 -5.37 -2.43 -11.86
CA TRP A 49 -4.40 -1.35 -11.69
C TRP A 49 -3.40 -1.38 -12.85
N GLU A 50 -2.77 -0.25 -13.10
CA GLU A 50 -1.69 -0.22 -14.07
C GLU A 50 -0.57 -1.15 -13.64
N SER A 51 0.14 -1.67 -14.62
CA SER A 51 1.25 -2.60 -14.39
C SER A 51 2.28 -2.00 -13.44
N GLY A 52 2.70 -2.81 -12.47
CA GLY A 52 3.72 -2.41 -11.49
C GLY A 52 3.22 -1.59 -10.31
N ARG A 53 1.97 -1.13 -10.32
CA ARG A 53 1.46 -0.32 -9.21
C ARG A 53 1.28 -1.12 -7.93
N PHE A 54 0.82 -2.34 -8.04
CA PHE A 54 0.67 -3.21 -6.88
C PHE A 54 2.03 -3.50 -6.24
N ASP A 55 3.02 -3.87 -7.07
CA ASP A 55 4.36 -4.15 -6.58
C ASP A 55 4.98 -2.94 -5.90
N ARG A 56 4.76 -1.75 -6.47
CA ARG A 56 5.24 -0.52 -5.87
C ARG A 56 4.58 -0.23 -4.53
N ALA A 57 3.26 -0.38 -4.45
CA ALA A 57 2.53 -0.16 -3.21
C ALA A 57 2.98 -1.15 -2.13
N MET A 58 3.20 -2.40 -2.49
CA MET A 58 3.72 -3.40 -1.56
C MET A 58 5.12 -3.04 -1.08
N ALA A 59 6.00 -2.59 -1.98
CA ALA A 59 7.35 -2.19 -1.62
C ALA A 59 7.35 -1.02 -0.64
N PHE A 60 6.52 -0.02 -0.89
CA PHE A 60 6.39 1.12 0.02
C PHE A 60 5.77 0.73 1.35
N ALA A 61 4.74 -0.10 1.35
CA ALA A 61 4.11 -0.56 2.59
C ALA A 61 5.10 -1.36 3.44
N ALA A 62 5.93 -2.20 2.81
CA ALA A 62 6.96 -2.94 3.53
C ALA A 62 8.05 -2.01 4.06
N ALA A 63 8.48 -1.04 3.25
CA ALA A 63 9.52 -0.08 3.67
C ALA A 63 9.04 0.77 4.85
N ASP A 64 7.76 1.11 4.90
CA ASP A 64 7.17 1.88 5.98
C ASP A 64 6.81 1.04 7.20
N GLY A 65 7.04 -0.27 7.15
CA GLY A 65 6.74 -1.16 8.27
C GLY A 65 5.26 -1.45 8.47
N LEU A 66 4.45 -1.25 7.46
CA LEU A 66 2.99 -1.48 7.54
C LEU A 66 2.62 -2.93 7.27
N VAL A 67 3.42 -3.61 6.48
CA VAL A 67 3.25 -5.03 6.16
C VAL A 67 4.59 -5.75 6.30
N VAL A 68 4.52 -7.03 6.59
CA VAL A 68 5.71 -7.85 6.76
C VAL A 68 5.47 -9.22 6.16
N ALA A 69 6.51 -9.79 5.58
CA ALA A 69 6.46 -11.16 5.09
C ALA A 69 6.51 -12.11 6.30
N GLY A 70 5.51 -12.97 6.38
CA GLY A 70 5.43 -13.97 7.42
C GLY A 70 5.83 -15.34 6.92
N ALA A 71 5.44 -16.37 7.69
CA ALA A 71 5.68 -17.74 7.30
C ALA A 71 4.86 -18.11 6.05
N ASP A 72 5.32 -19.13 5.33
CA ASP A 72 4.60 -19.69 4.16
C ASP A 72 4.39 -18.69 3.03
N ASP A 73 5.33 -17.76 2.84
CA ASP A 73 5.27 -16.74 1.79
C ASP A 73 4.00 -15.88 1.84
N ARG A 74 3.43 -15.71 3.02
CA ARG A 74 2.27 -14.87 3.21
C ARG A 74 2.66 -13.52 3.79
N TRP A 75 1.95 -12.50 3.37
CA TRP A 75 2.11 -11.16 3.90
C TRP A 75 1.05 -10.88 4.95
N GLN A 76 1.42 -10.11 5.95
CA GLN A 76 0.49 -9.74 7.02
C GLN A 76 0.68 -8.27 7.40
N ALA A 77 -0.38 -7.67 7.93
CA ALA A 77 -0.29 -6.33 8.50
C ALA A 77 0.45 -6.40 9.84
N VAL A 78 1.24 -5.39 10.10
CA VAL A 78 2.00 -5.27 11.35
C VAL A 78 1.08 -4.88 12.51
#